data_a4b3959f6fb52691a7ecf081ec50d11e
#
_entry.id   a4b3959f6fb52691a7ecf081ec50d11e
#
_cell.length_a   1.000
_cell.length_b   1.000
_cell.length_c   1.000
_cell.angle_alpha   90.00
_cell.angle_beta   90.00
_cell.angle_gamma   90.00
#
_symmetry.space_group_name_H-M   'P 1'
#
loop_
_entity.id
_entity.type
_entity.pdbx_description
1 polymer ?
#
loop_
_entity_poly.entity_id
_entity_poly.type
_entity_poly.pdbx_seq_one_letter_code
_entity_poly.pdbx_strand_id
1 'polypeptide(L)'
;MKSLDSNLDKALGRLSGGLYVVTASQGEGSTFRQSAMVASWVSQASFSPPGITVAVAKVRAIESYMQVGEGFVVNILREDNYQKMFRHFLKRFAPGADRFADVDVVNNIANGGPVLSDSLAFLDCKVSSRLETPDHWIIYGIVENGSVSDLSCKTAVHHRKVANHY
;
A
#
# COMPACT_ATOMS: atom_id res chain seq x y z
N MET A 1 7.09 -2.67 -29.32
CA MET A 1 7.67 -1.93 -28.18
C MET A 1 7.07 -0.53 -28.18
N LYS A 2 6.11 -0.22 -27.29
CA LYS A 2 5.60 1.16 -27.16
C LYS A 2 6.74 2.03 -26.66
N SER A 3 7.04 3.13 -27.36
CA SER A 3 8.04 4.08 -26.89
C SER A 3 7.60 4.60 -25.52
N LEU A 4 8.45 4.42 -24.51
CA LEU A 4 8.22 4.81 -23.10
C LEU A 4 8.08 6.33 -22.89
N ASP A 5 8.01 7.12 -23.97
CA ASP A 5 8.03 8.58 -23.97
C ASP A 5 6.89 9.23 -24.79
N SER A 6 5.78 8.53 -24.93
CA SER A 6 4.61 9.14 -25.59
C SER A 6 4.06 10.30 -24.76
N ASN A 7 3.43 11.28 -25.42
CA ASN A 7 2.75 12.38 -24.72
C ASN A 7 1.66 11.86 -23.75
N LEU A 8 1.03 10.73 -24.09
CA LEU A 8 0.08 10.05 -23.22
C LEU A 8 0.74 9.56 -21.92
N ASP A 9 1.91 8.88 -22.01
CA ASP A 9 2.62 8.40 -20.83
C ASP A 9 3.07 9.55 -19.93
N LYS A 10 3.54 10.64 -20.53
CA LYS A 10 3.88 11.88 -19.80
C LYS A 10 2.68 12.50 -19.11
N ALA A 11 1.53 12.54 -19.77
CA ALA A 11 0.29 13.06 -19.20
C ALA A 11 -0.20 12.20 -18.02
N LEU A 12 -0.21 10.88 -18.17
CA LEU A 12 -0.54 9.94 -17.11
C LEU A 12 0.42 10.04 -15.91
N GLY A 13 1.70 10.32 -16.17
CA GLY A 13 2.68 10.59 -15.12
C GLY A 13 2.39 11.82 -14.27
N ARG A 14 1.49 12.71 -14.69
CA ARG A 14 1.06 13.89 -13.90
C ARG A 14 0.01 13.57 -12.85
N LEU A 15 -0.59 12.39 -12.89
CA LEU A 15 -1.43 11.92 -11.80
C LEU A 15 -0.55 11.68 -10.56
N SER A 16 -0.54 12.65 -9.65
CA SER A 16 0.19 12.55 -8.40
C SER A 16 -0.62 11.78 -7.35
N GLY A 17 0.06 11.20 -6.40
CA GLY A 17 -0.56 10.52 -5.25
C GLY A 17 0.34 10.59 -4.04
N GLY A 18 -0.19 10.22 -2.88
CA GLY A 18 0.63 10.00 -1.69
C GLY A 18 1.56 8.81 -1.88
N LEU A 19 2.47 8.62 -0.94
CA LEU A 19 3.29 7.42 -0.83
C LEU A 19 2.87 6.60 0.37
N TYR A 20 2.66 5.33 0.12
CA TYR A 20 2.13 4.39 1.10
C TYR A 20 2.91 3.07 1.04
N VAL A 21 2.89 2.35 2.15
CA VAL A 21 3.22 0.92 2.17
C VAL A 21 1.95 0.18 2.58
N VAL A 22 1.44 -0.65 1.69
CA VAL A 22 0.32 -1.55 1.99
C VAL A 22 0.90 -2.84 2.54
N THR A 23 0.39 -3.27 3.69
CA THR A 23 0.79 -4.51 4.36
C THR A 23 -0.42 -5.41 4.57
N ALA A 24 -0.21 -6.71 4.54
CA ALA A 24 -1.25 -7.69 4.82
C ALA A 24 -0.66 -8.91 5.51
N SER A 25 -1.46 -9.54 6.37
CA SER A 25 -1.14 -10.81 7.05
C SER A 25 -2.20 -11.84 6.73
N GLN A 26 -1.81 -13.11 6.66
CA GLN A 26 -2.70 -14.23 6.41
C GLN A 26 -2.23 -15.48 7.14
N GLY A 27 -3.17 -16.37 7.52
CA GLY A 27 -2.88 -17.61 8.20
C GLY A 27 -2.65 -17.44 9.69
N GLU A 28 -2.40 -18.56 10.36
CA GLU A 28 -2.15 -18.63 11.80
C GLU A 28 -1.02 -19.61 12.10
N GLY A 29 -0.36 -19.44 13.25
CA GLY A 29 0.70 -20.35 13.71
C GLY A 29 1.78 -20.58 12.65
N SER A 30 2.02 -21.83 12.26
CA SER A 30 3.04 -22.19 11.26
C SER A 30 2.69 -21.77 9.82
N THR A 31 1.43 -21.43 9.53
CA THR A 31 0.97 -20.94 8.23
C THR A 31 0.96 -19.43 8.14
N PHE A 32 1.27 -18.72 9.23
CA PHE A 32 1.30 -17.26 9.26
C PHE A 32 2.29 -16.69 8.24
N ARG A 33 1.81 -15.79 7.43
CA ARG A 33 2.59 -15.12 6.37
C ARG A 33 2.20 -13.64 6.31
N GLN A 34 3.17 -12.83 5.91
CA GLN A 34 3.00 -11.39 5.74
C GLN A 34 3.52 -10.95 4.38
N SER A 35 2.92 -9.91 3.83
CA SER A 35 3.35 -9.29 2.59
C SER A 35 3.25 -7.78 2.68
N ALA A 36 3.99 -7.11 1.79
CA ALA A 36 3.98 -5.66 1.69
C ALA A 36 4.28 -5.21 0.26
N MET A 37 3.77 -4.03 -0.09
CA MET A 37 4.14 -3.33 -1.33
C MET A 37 4.14 -1.82 -1.12
N VAL A 38 4.98 -1.11 -1.85
CA VAL A 38 4.84 0.34 -2.04
C VAL A 38 3.61 0.60 -2.93
N ALA A 39 2.83 1.61 -2.58
CA ALA A 39 1.66 2.04 -3.34
C ALA A 39 1.60 3.57 -3.43
N SER A 40 1.09 4.08 -4.56
CA SER A 40 0.75 5.49 -4.74
C SER A 40 -0.68 5.67 -5.28
N TRP A 41 -1.32 4.60 -5.73
CA TRP A 41 -2.70 4.63 -6.21
C TRP A 41 -3.64 4.21 -5.09
N VAL A 42 -3.77 5.11 -4.11
CA VAL A 42 -4.66 4.99 -2.96
C VAL A 42 -5.50 6.26 -2.89
N SER A 43 -6.79 6.11 -2.73
CA SER A 43 -7.71 7.23 -2.63
C SER A 43 -8.83 6.95 -1.65
N GLN A 44 -9.29 7.98 -0.92
CA GLN A 44 -10.55 7.89 -0.21
C GLN A 44 -11.69 7.74 -1.22
N ALA A 45 -12.63 6.83 -0.94
CA ALA A 45 -13.71 6.46 -1.85
C ALA A 45 -15.11 6.51 -1.21
N SER A 46 -15.21 6.63 0.11
CA SER A 46 -16.46 6.72 0.84
C SER A 46 -16.29 7.44 2.16
N PHE A 47 -17.33 8.13 2.61
CA PHE A 47 -17.39 8.78 3.92
C PHE A 47 -18.11 7.93 4.97
N SER A 48 -19.16 7.20 4.58
CA SER A 48 -19.98 6.44 5.51
C SER A 48 -20.46 5.12 4.86
N PRO A 49 -19.89 3.99 5.27
CA PRO A 49 -18.71 3.86 6.13
C PRO A 49 -17.46 4.46 5.47
N PRO A 50 -16.45 4.87 6.26
CA PRO A 50 -15.19 5.31 5.69
C PRO A 50 -14.57 4.22 4.82
N GLY A 51 -14.19 4.55 3.60
CA GLY A 51 -13.65 3.56 2.67
C GLY A 51 -12.58 4.15 1.77
N ILE A 52 -11.68 3.29 1.33
CA ILE A 52 -10.57 3.63 0.43
C ILE A 52 -10.49 2.66 -0.73
N THR A 53 -9.90 3.09 -1.82
CA THR A 53 -9.47 2.22 -2.92
C THR A 53 -7.96 2.12 -2.97
N VAL A 54 -7.46 0.93 -3.31
CA VAL A 54 -6.05 0.65 -3.56
C VAL A 54 -5.94 -0.12 -4.88
N ALA A 55 -5.10 0.35 -5.81
CA ALA A 55 -4.78 -0.43 -7.00
C ALA A 55 -3.60 -1.37 -6.73
N VAL A 56 -3.82 -2.66 -6.95
CA VAL A 56 -2.83 -3.72 -6.72
C VAL A 56 -2.58 -4.46 -8.02
N ALA A 57 -1.36 -4.42 -8.52
CA ALA A 57 -1.01 -5.17 -9.74
C ALA A 57 -1.16 -6.68 -9.51
N LYS A 58 -1.75 -7.38 -10.47
CA LYS A 58 -2.02 -8.83 -10.41
C LYS A 58 -0.77 -9.69 -10.17
N VAL A 59 0.40 -9.16 -10.55
CA VAL A 59 1.70 -9.83 -10.37
C VAL A 59 2.34 -9.62 -9.00
N ARG A 60 1.75 -8.79 -8.13
CA ARG A 60 2.28 -8.54 -6.79
C ARG A 60 1.89 -9.66 -5.82
N ALA A 61 2.86 -10.13 -5.03
CA ALA A 61 2.63 -11.20 -4.05
C ALA A 61 1.51 -10.87 -3.03
N ILE A 62 1.35 -9.60 -2.67
CA ILE A 62 0.31 -9.17 -1.72
C ILE A 62 -1.11 -9.32 -2.28
N GLU A 63 -1.28 -9.45 -3.59
CA GLU A 63 -2.59 -9.60 -4.23
C GLU A 63 -3.38 -10.78 -3.64
N SER A 64 -2.73 -11.92 -3.43
CA SER A 64 -3.34 -13.10 -2.85
C SER A 64 -3.80 -12.95 -1.39
N TYR A 65 -3.26 -11.97 -0.68
CA TYR A 65 -3.65 -11.64 0.71
C TYR A 65 -4.87 -10.72 0.78
N MET A 66 -5.20 -10.02 -0.31
CA MET A 66 -6.23 -8.99 -0.32
C MET A 66 -7.51 -9.47 -1.01
N GLN A 67 -8.00 -10.64 -0.60
CA GLN A 67 -9.27 -11.20 -1.04
C GLN A 67 -10.45 -10.60 -0.27
N VAL A 68 -11.66 -10.68 -0.80
CA VAL A 68 -12.86 -10.17 -0.10
C VAL A 68 -13.00 -10.82 1.29
N GLY A 69 -13.17 -9.98 2.30
CA GLY A 69 -13.24 -10.39 3.71
C GLY A 69 -11.90 -10.40 4.44
N GLU A 70 -10.77 -10.35 3.72
CA GLU A 70 -9.44 -10.27 4.32
C GLU A 70 -9.07 -8.85 4.74
N GLY A 71 -8.16 -8.74 5.71
CA GLY A 71 -7.66 -7.46 6.21
C GLY A 71 -6.40 -6.98 5.48
N PHE A 72 -6.19 -5.69 5.48
CA PHE A 72 -4.93 -5.06 5.06
C PHE A 72 -4.74 -3.73 5.78
N VAL A 73 -3.50 -3.26 5.83
CA VAL A 73 -3.16 -1.95 6.42
C VAL A 73 -2.54 -1.06 5.37
N VAL A 74 -2.96 0.20 5.34
CA VAL A 74 -2.28 1.26 4.58
C VAL A 74 -1.44 2.08 5.55
N ASN A 75 -0.13 1.96 5.45
CA ASN A 75 0.82 2.79 6.17
C ASN A 75 1.13 4.03 5.34
N ILE A 76 0.77 5.20 5.85
CA ILE A 76 0.94 6.50 5.18
C ILE A 76 2.35 6.99 5.48
N LEU A 77 3.17 7.22 4.46
CA LEU A 77 4.56 7.61 4.66
C LEU A 77 4.69 9.12 4.92
N ARG A 78 5.65 9.46 5.77
CA ARG A 78 5.98 10.85 6.14
C ARG A 78 6.81 11.54 5.06
N GLU A 79 6.54 12.81 4.81
CA GLU A 79 7.32 13.62 3.86
C GLU A 79 8.79 13.74 4.25
N ASP A 80 9.11 13.77 5.54
CA ASP A 80 10.44 14.02 6.09
C ASP A 80 11.34 12.78 6.18
N ASN A 81 10.78 11.54 6.10
CA ASN A 81 11.59 10.32 6.28
C ASN A 81 11.19 9.12 5.39
N TYR A 82 10.33 9.30 4.40
CA TYR A 82 9.77 8.19 3.60
C TYR A 82 10.80 7.36 2.85
N GLN A 83 11.98 7.91 2.55
CA GLN A 83 12.97 7.30 1.64
C GLN A 83 13.45 5.93 2.12
N LYS A 84 13.61 5.75 3.43
CA LYS A 84 14.04 4.47 4.03
C LYS A 84 13.03 3.36 3.73
N MET A 85 11.75 3.59 4.06
CA MET A 85 10.67 2.62 3.83
C MET A 85 10.40 2.40 2.36
N PHE A 86 10.38 3.47 1.57
CA PHE A 86 10.20 3.40 0.13
C PHE A 86 11.26 2.51 -0.53
N ARG A 87 12.55 2.74 -0.27
CA ARG A 87 13.65 1.95 -0.83
C ARG A 87 13.61 0.51 -0.33
N HIS A 88 13.28 0.28 0.93
CA HIS A 88 13.20 -1.05 1.51
C HIS A 88 12.15 -1.90 0.79
N PHE A 89 10.92 -1.42 0.68
CA PHE A 89 9.81 -2.17 0.09
C PHE A 89 9.76 -2.17 -1.44
N LEU A 90 10.58 -1.35 -2.12
CA LEU A 90 10.82 -1.46 -3.56
C LEU A 90 11.77 -2.61 -3.94
N LYS A 91 12.56 -3.13 -3.01
CA LYS A 91 13.47 -4.25 -3.27
C LYS A 91 12.68 -5.48 -3.73
N ARG A 92 13.31 -6.28 -4.58
CA ARG A 92 12.83 -7.62 -4.86
C ARG A 92 13.22 -8.53 -3.70
N PHE A 93 12.24 -9.14 -3.07
CA PHE A 93 12.46 -10.15 -2.04
C PHE A 93 12.40 -11.54 -2.65
N ALA A 94 13.28 -12.43 -2.20
CA ALA A 94 13.22 -13.83 -2.57
C ALA A 94 11.90 -14.45 -2.06
N PRO A 95 11.36 -15.49 -2.72
CA PRO A 95 10.21 -16.21 -2.22
C PRO A 95 10.44 -16.69 -0.78
N GLY A 96 9.50 -16.43 0.12
CA GLY A 96 9.58 -16.81 1.53
C GLY A 96 10.47 -15.93 2.43
N ALA A 97 11.15 -14.91 1.87
CA ALA A 97 11.93 -13.98 2.68
C ALA A 97 11.03 -13.13 3.59
N ASP A 98 11.48 -12.91 4.82
CA ASP A 98 10.83 -11.98 5.73
C ASP A 98 11.08 -10.54 5.29
N ARG A 99 10.03 -9.88 4.82
CA ARG A 99 10.08 -8.49 4.35
C ARG A 99 10.22 -7.47 5.47
N PHE A 100 10.01 -7.91 6.71
CA PHE A 100 9.96 -7.04 7.90
C PHE A 100 11.15 -7.25 8.83
N ALA A 101 12.11 -8.14 8.52
CA ALA A 101 13.25 -8.48 9.37
C ALA A 101 14.06 -7.24 9.84
N ASP A 102 14.20 -6.23 8.97
CA ASP A 102 14.94 -4.99 9.23
C ASP A 102 14.02 -3.76 9.37
N VAL A 103 12.76 -3.97 9.73
CA VAL A 103 11.74 -2.91 9.82
C VAL A 103 11.09 -2.94 11.19
N ASP A 104 11.06 -1.79 11.85
CA ASP A 104 10.35 -1.65 13.11
C ASP A 104 8.84 -1.57 12.87
N VAL A 105 8.10 -2.45 13.55
CA VAL A 105 6.64 -2.53 13.47
C VAL A 105 6.02 -2.33 14.85
N VAL A 106 4.84 -1.72 14.87
CA VAL A 106 4.01 -1.63 16.07
C VAL A 106 3.05 -2.81 16.06
N ASN A 107 3.12 -3.63 17.10
CA ASN A 107 2.31 -4.83 17.22
C ASN A 107 0.94 -4.54 17.85
N ASN A 108 -0.06 -5.35 17.51
CA ASN A 108 -1.37 -5.42 18.16
C ASN A 108 -2.22 -4.14 18.09
N ILE A 109 -1.99 -3.27 17.10
CA ILE A 109 -2.79 -2.06 16.90
C ILE A 109 -3.66 -2.11 15.63
N ALA A 110 -3.43 -3.08 14.77
CA ALA A 110 -4.22 -3.36 13.57
C ALA A 110 -4.36 -4.86 13.35
N ASN A 111 -5.43 -5.27 12.68
CA ASN A 111 -5.75 -6.67 12.42
C ASN A 111 -5.31 -7.12 11.02
N GLY A 112 -5.30 -6.20 10.04
CA GLY A 112 -5.07 -6.52 8.64
C GLY A 112 -3.61 -6.82 8.27
N GLY A 113 -2.65 -6.30 9.05
CA GLY A 113 -1.23 -6.47 8.77
C GLY A 113 -0.32 -5.62 9.65
N PRO A 114 1.00 -5.68 9.45
CA PRO A 114 1.96 -4.89 10.22
C PRO A 114 1.74 -3.38 10.04
N VAL A 115 1.81 -2.65 11.15
CA VAL A 115 1.90 -1.19 11.16
C VAL A 115 3.35 -0.79 11.31
N LEU A 116 3.87 0.01 10.37
CA LEU A 116 5.25 0.48 10.39
C LEU A 116 5.43 1.60 11.42
N SER A 117 6.42 1.49 12.30
CA SER A 117 6.65 2.47 13.37
C SER A 117 6.95 3.88 12.84
N ASP A 118 7.61 3.96 11.69
CA ASP A 118 7.99 5.23 11.05
C ASP A 118 6.89 5.84 10.17
N SER A 119 5.66 5.27 10.14
CA SER A 119 4.57 5.88 9.37
C SER A 119 3.99 7.12 10.04
N LEU A 120 3.53 8.05 9.21
CA LEU A 120 2.77 9.21 9.66
C LEU A 120 1.42 8.81 10.26
N ALA A 121 0.77 7.87 9.60
CA ALA A 121 -0.53 7.34 10.01
C ALA A 121 -0.70 5.93 9.46
N PHE A 122 -1.68 5.21 9.99
CA PHE A 122 -2.14 3.95 9.40
C PHE A 122 -3.66 3.91 9.32
N LEU A 123 -4.15 3.12 8.35
CA LEU A 123 -5.55 2.74 8.22
C LEU A 123 -5.63 1.22 8.19
N ASP A 124 -6.36 0.63 9.15
CA ASP A 124 -6.66 -0.80 9.20
C ASP A 124 -7.97 -1.05 8.47
N CYS A 125 -7.92 -1.85 7.43
CA CYS A 125 -9.00 -1.98 6.46
C CYS A 125 -9.40 -3.44 6.25
N LYS A 126 -10.65 -3.63 5.87
CA LYS A 126 -11.20 -4.92 5.44
C LYS A 126 -11.67 -4.82 3.98
N VAL A 127 -11.23 -5.76 3.15
CA VAL A 127 -11.62 -5.80 1.73
C VAL A 127 -13.12 -6.07 1.62
N SER A 128 -13.85 -5.14 1.02
CA SER A 128 -15.29 -5.24 0.77
C SER A 128 -15.60 -5.71 -0.65
N SER A 129 -14.88 -5.19 -1.65
CA SER A 129 -15.07 -5.59 -3.04
C SER A 129 -13.80 -5.37 -3.86
N ARG A 130 -13.77 -5.98 -5.04
CA ARG A 130 -12.64 -5.91 -5.98
C ARG A 130 -13.19 -5.67 -7.38
N LEU A 131 -12.61 -4.71 -8.11
CA LEU A 131 -12.89 -4.45 -9.52
C LEU A 131 -11.68 -4.86 -10.37
N GLU A 132 -11.90 -5.72 -11.34
CA GLU A 132 -10.85 -6.18 -12.25
C GLU A 132 -10.55 -5.13 -13.33
N THR A 133 -9.26 -4.87 -13.55
CA THR A 133 -8.72 -4.18 -14.71
C THR A 133 -7.79 -5.13 -15.48
N PRO A 134 -7.28 -4.79 -16.67
CA PRO A 134 -6.39 -5.68 -17.41
C PRO A 134 -5.18 -6.20 -16.63
N ASP A 135 -4.55 -5.37 -15.79
CA ASP A 135 -3.29 -5.67 -15.10
C ASP A 135 -3.30 -5.40 -13.59
N HIS A 136 -4.38 -4.81 -13.05
CA HIS A 136 -4.55 -4.51 -11.64
C HIS A 136 -5.91 -4.98 -11.12
N TRP A 137 -6.00 -5.07 -9.80
CA TRP A 137 -7.25 -5.05 -9.04
C TRP A 137 -7.41 -3.68 -8.39
N ILE A 138 -8.56 -3.06 -8.54
CA ILE A 138 -8.98 -1.93 -7.70
C ILE A 138 -9.70 -2.52 -6.50
N ILE A 139 -9.05 -2.48 -5.35
CA ILE A 139 -9.56 -3.06 -4.12
C ILE A 139 -10.25 -1.97 -3.33
N TYR A 140 -11.53 -2.14 -3.04
CA TYR A 140 -12.27 -1.28 -2.13
C TYR A 140 -12.25 -1.89 -0.74
N GLY A 141 -11.72 -1.14 0.23
CA GLY A 141 -11.65 -1.52 1.64
C GLY A 141 -12.43 -0.56 2.52
N ILE A 142 -13.17 -1.13 3.48
CA ILE A 142 -13.79 -0.37 4.57
C ILE A 142 -12.72 -0.15 5.63
N VAL A 143 -12.56 1.10 6.08
CA VAL A 143 -11.64 1.47 7.14
C VAL A 143 -12.30 1.21 8.48
N GLU A 144 -11.75 0.28 9.26
CA GLU A 144 -12.29 -0.13 10.57
C GLU A 144 -11.57 0.55 11.73
N ASN A 145 -10.29 0.91 11.55
CA ASN A 145 -9.47 1.57 12.56
C ASN A 145 -8.37 2.40 11.89
N GLY A 146 -7.77 3.32 12.64
CA GLY A 146 -6.64 4.12 12.17
C GLY A 146 -6.17 5.12 13.20
N SER A 147 -4.95 5.59 13.03
CA SER A 147 -4.37 6.63 13.89
C SER A 147 -3.32 7.43 13.12
N VAL A 148 -3.10 8.65 13.58
CA VAL A 148 -2.04 9.54 13.09
C VAL A 148 -1.04 9.80 14.21
N SER A 149 0.25 9.73 13.90
CA SER A 149 1.34 9.92 14.88
C SER A 149 1.73 11.39 15.08
N ASP A 150 1.58 12.20 14.03
CA ASP A 150 2.01 13.61 14.03
C ASP A 150 1.16 14.45 13.07
N LEU A 151 0.29 15.28 13.64
CA LEU A 151 -0.61 16.16 12.85
C LEU A 151 0.13 17.33 12.17
N SER A 152 1.36 17.63 12.55
CA SER A 152 2.15 18.70 11.93
C SER A 152 2.91 18.25 10.69
N CYS A 153 3.16 16.97 10.55
CA CYS A 153 3.85 16.38 9.40
C CYS A 153 2.88 16.14 8.22
N LYS A 154 3.40 16.19 7.01
CA LYS A 154 2.65 15.94 5.79
C LYS A 154 2.91 14.54 5.24
N THR A 155 1.96 14.04 4.47
CA THR A 155 2.13 12.83 3.67
C THR A 155 3.17 13.05 2.58
N ALA A 156 4.07 12.09 2.39
CA ALA A 156 4.97 12.06 1.25
C ALA A 156 4.19 11.97 -0.06
N VAL A 157 4.59 12.74 -1.06
CA VAL A 157 3.93 12.77 -2.38
C VAL A 157 4.85 12.17 -3.44
N HIS A 158 4.28 11.33 -4.29
CA HIS A 158 4.98 10.72 -5.41
C HIS A 158 4.73 11.51 -6.70
N HIS A 159 5.81 12.06 -7.25
CA HIS A 159 5.81 12.75 -8.54
C HIS A 159 6.45 11.84 -9.60
N ARG A 160 5.65 11.32 -10.52
CA ARG A 160 6.11 10.49 -11.62
C ARG A 160 6.43 11.32 -12.85
N LYS A 161 7.42 10.87 -13.62
CA LYS A 161 7.75 11.47 -14.92
C LYS A 161 6.89 10.89 -16.06
N VAL A 162 6.57 9.60 -15.96
CA VAL A 162 5.81 8.83 -16.95
C VAL A 162 4.89 7.83 -16.26
N ALA A 163 3.95 7.22 -17.00
CA ALA A 163 2.91 6.35 -16.47
C ALA A 163 3.42 5.12 -15.70
N ASN A 164 4.51 4.49 -16.17
CA ASN A 164 4.87 3.11 -15.80
C ASN A 164 6.06 2.97 -14.85
N HIS A 165 6.54 4.05 -14.23
CA HIS A 165 7.72 4.00 -13.35
C HIS A 165 7.45 4.66 -11.99
N TYR A 166 7.95 3.98 -10.94
CA TYR A 166 8.12 4.53 -9.61
C TYR A 166 9.43 5.30 -9.52
#